data_47bc5715039682695302f1733bf7c34b
#
_entry.id   47bc5715039682695302f1733bf7c34b
#
_cell.length_a   1.000
_cell.length_b   1.000
_cell.length_c   1.000
_cell.angle_alpha   90.00
_cell.angle_beta   90.00
_cell.angle_gamma   90.00
#
_symmetry.space_group_name_H-M   'P 1'
#
loop_
_entity.id
_entity.type
_entity.pdbx_description
1 polymer ?
#
loop_
_entity_poly.entity_id
_entity_poly.type
_entity_poly.pdbx_seq_one_letter_code
_entity_poly.pdbx_strand_id
1 'polypeptide(L)'
;MYLPMVPEAFIAMLACTRIGAIHSVVFAGFGIDALASRIKSAEPKVIITADGSLRRNTEIPLKETVDKSLGKGSVDTIIVLDRGIVKTGMKKGRDYYWAELVSEKGEEYVEPVQMDSTDPAYILYTSGTAGKPYGVVRDTGGYMVALYNSMKQIYDVGEDDVYWATSDIGWVVGHSYVVYGPLLAGVTTVMFEGTPDYPDHGVMWRTVEKYGVSVMFSTPTAMRMLRRFGVEHIKKCDTSTLKYLFLAGEILDVPTLEWASNALDNRPVIDHYWTTESGWPIVANMAGVELLPVKAGSPTKPVAGYELAVVNKKGKLVPVNGKGYLVARPPLPPGNIVTLWRDDERYRKEYWQKFPGEMLFATGDYAVEDEDGYLTILGRADEVLNVAGYRMGVKELEDVITSHPAVAEASVTGVADAMRGEVPICFAVLNQGFQPSTGLGVEIKRLVRERIGAIVSPKDVRFVPRLPKTKGGRYMRRVLQAVYEGRNPEDMSAVEEGASADEVREAFAEMKKMPG
;
A
#
# COMPACT_ATOMS: atom_id res chain seq x y z
N MET A 1 10.17 11.29 11.17
CA MET A 1 9.43 10.66 12.28
C MET A 1 9.49 9.15 12.14
N TYR A 2 9.78 8.46 13.24
CA TYR A 2 9.78 7.00 13.31
C TYR A 2 9.04 6.60 14.58
N LEU A 3 7.70 6.70 14.51
CA LEU A 3 6.76 6.55 15.63
C LEU A 3 5.70 5.48 15.31
N PRO A 4 5.20 4.76 16.33
CA PRO A 4 4.03 3.91 16.16
C PRO A 4 2.76 4.74 16.04
N MET A 5 1.61 4.07 15.94
CA MET A 5 0.29 4.70 15.88
C MET A 5 -0.13 5.22 17.26
N VAL A 6 0.41 6.37 17.65
CA VAL A 6 0.17 7.04 18.93
C VAL A 6 -0.26 8.49 18.71
N PRO A 7 -1.01 9.12 19.66
CA PRO A 7 -1.47 10.50 19.51
C PRO A 7 -0.35 11.49 19.23
N GLU A 8 0.80 11.30 19.83
CA GLU A 8 1.98 12.16 19.66
C GLU A 8 2.50 12.16 18.21
N ALA A 9 2.28 11.09 17.48
CA ALA A 9 2.63 11.04 16.05
C ALA A 9 1.74 12.00 15.23
N PHE A 10 0.43 12.03 15.52
CA PHE A 10 -0.50 12.98 14.88
C PHE A 10 -0.15 14.42 15.28
N ILE A 11 0.10 14.66 16.56
CA ILE A 11 0.51 15.97 17.07
C ILE A 11 1.78 16.43 16.36
N ALA A 12 2.78 15.55 16.22
CA ALA A 12 4.03 15.88 15.54
C ALA A 12 3.84 16.21 14.06
N MET A 13 2.99 15.45 13.34
CA MET A 13 2.67 15.73 11.93
C MET A 13 1.99 17.09 11.79
N LEU A 14 0.97 17.38 12.61
CA LEU A 14 0.25 18.65 12.59
C LEU A 14 1.13 19.82 13.05
N ALA A 15 2.00 19.62 14.05
CA ALA A 15 2.95 20.64 14.49
C ALA A 15 3.93 21.01 13.36
N CYS A 16 4.42 20.02 12.58
CA CYS A 16 5.26 20.31 11.43
C CYS A 16 4.55 21.18 10.39
N THR A 17 3.29 20.86 10.05
CA THR A 17 2.52 21.69 9.12
C THR A 17 2.28 23.10 9.66
N ARG A 18 2.05 23.24 10.96
CA ARG A 18 1.83 24.54 11.61
C ARG A 18 3.04 25.47 11.53
N ILE A 19 4.25 24.92 11.65
CA ILE A 19 5.49 25.70 11.60
C ILE A 19 6.16 25.72 10.23
N GLY A 20 5.49 25.18 9.19
CA GLY A 20 6.04 25.09 7.82
C GLY A 20 7.23 24.14 7.69
N ALA A 21 7.38 23.17 8.58
CA ALA A 21 8.45 22.19 8.53
C ALA A 21 8.06 21.00 7.66
N ILE A 22 8.90 20.67 6.69
CA ILE A 22 8.73 19.45 5.86
C ILE A 22 8.96 18.24 6.76
N HIS A 23 7.97 17.36 6.86
CA HIS A 23 8.14 16.12 7.62
C HIS A 23 8.29 14.91 6.70
N SER A 24 8.90 13.86 7.23
CA SER A 24 8.96 12.54 6.59
C SER A 24 8.67 11.48 7.64
N VAL A 25 7.59 10.73 7.44
CA VAL A 25 7.23 9.62 8.33
C VAL A 25 7.73 8.33 7.73
N VAL A 26 8.43 7.55 8.54
CA VAL A 26 8.94 6.23 8.20
C VAL A 26 8.17 5.20 9.04
N PHE A 27 7.64 4.18 8.38
CA PHE A 27 6.92 3.11 9.06
C PHE A 27 7.75 2.47 10.19
N ALA A 28 7.21 2.46 11.40
CA ALA A 28 7.91 2.00 12.62
C ALA A 28 8.28 0.49 12.60
N GLY A 29 7.75 -0.26 11.66
CA GLY A 29 8.13 -1.65 11.42
C GLY A 29 9.31 -1.82 10.44
N PHE A 30 9.92 -0.77 9.88
CA PHE A 30 11.12 -0.90 9.06
C PHE A 30 12.37 -1.16 9.92
N GLY A 31 13.28 -1.99 9.40
CA GLY A 31 14.56 -2.26 10.05
C GLY A 31 15.61 -1.17 9.81
N ILE A 32 16.80 -1.40 10.37
CA ILE A 32 17.93 -0.45 10.41
C ILE A 32 18.29 0.09 9.03
N ASP A 33 18.50 -0.78 8.04
CA ASP A 33 18.95 -0.36 6.70
C ASP A 33 17.91 0.46 5.95
N ALA A 34 16.63 0.06 6.07
CA ALA A 34 15.53 0.78 5.47
C ALA A 34 15.35 2.18 6.09
N LEU A 35 15.53 2.33 7.40
CA LEU A 35 15.51 3.62 8.08
C LEU A 35 16.76 4.44 7.71
N ALA A 36 17.94 3.85 7.73
CA ALA A 36 19.20 4.50 7.40
C ALA A 36 19.21 5.10 5.98
N SER A 37 18.68 4.37 5.00
CA SER A 37 18.58 4.86 3.61
C SER A 37 17.71 6.12 3.50
N ARG A 38 16.62 6.18 4.25
CA ARG A 38 15.69 7.32 4.28
C ARG A 38 16.28 8.51 5.04
N ILE A 39 16.92 8.28 6.16
CA ILE A 39 17.66 9.32 6.91
C ILE A 39 18.73 9.93 6.00
N LYS A 40 19.51 9.10 5.31
CA LYS A 40 20.54 9.58 4.39
C LYS A 40 19.98 10.41 3.24
N SER A 41 18.82 10.05 2.72
CA SER A 41 18.19 10.77 1.60
C SER A 41 17.48 12.05 2.05
N ALA A 42 16.78 12.01 3.18
CA ALA A 42 16.01 13.15 3.70
C ALA A 42 16.89 14.18 4.40
N GLU A 43 18.02 13.76 4.99
CA GLU A 43 18.92 14.61 5.80
C GLU A 43 18.16 15.41 6.87
N PRO A 44 17.42 14.74 7.78
CA PRO A 44 16.60 15.43 8.76
C PRO A 44 17.45 16.13 9.80
N LYS A 45 17.02 17.31 10.27
CA LYS A 45 17.61 18.01 11.41
C LYS A 45 17.15 17.43 12.74
N VAL A 46 15.90 16.98 12.80
CA VAL A 46 15.26 16.42 13.98
C VAL A 46 14.68 15.05 13.66
N ILE A 47 14.89 14.09 14.53
CA ILE A 47 14.18 12.81 14.50
C ILE A 47 13.25 12.74 15.72
N ILE A 48 11.99 12.36 15.48
CA ILE A 48 11.02 12.08 16.54
C ILE A 48 10.76 10.58 16.53
N THR A 49 10.95 9.92 17.66
CA THR A 49 10.78 8.47 17.83
C THR A 49 10.18 8.15 19.20
N ALA A 50 9.98 6.87 19.49
CA ALA A 50 9.61 6.38 20.82
C ALA A 50 10.71 5.44 21.37
N ASP A 51 10.66 5.17 22.67
CA ASP A 51 11.46 4.11 23.28
C ASP A 51 11.22 2.78 22.55
N GLY A 52 9.93 2.40 22.40
CA GLY A 52 9.52 1.19 21.73
C GLY A 52 8.07 1.21 21.25
N SER A 53 7.69 0.14 20.58
CA SER A 53 6.31 -0.19 20.24
C SER A 53 5.99 -1.64 20.57
N LEU A 54 4.71 -1.96 20.64
CA LEU A 54 4.23 -3.33 20.83
C LEU A 54 3.57 -3.83 19.55
N ARG A 55 4.00 -5.00 19.08
CA ARG A 55 3.32 -5.69 18.00
C ARG A 55 3.04 -7.14 18.42
N ARG A 56 1.76 -7.49 18.57
CA ARG A 56 1.33 -8.81 19.09
C ARG A 56 2.06 -9.19 20.37
N ASN A 57 2.17 -8.28 21.33
CA ASN A 57 2.94 -8.41 22.58
C ASN A 57 4.47 -8.56 22.42
N THR A 58 5.01 -8.35 21.22
CA THR A 58 6.47 -8.31 21.03
C THR A 58 6.93 -6.86 21.11
N GLU A 59 7.92 -6.61 21.96
CA GLU A 59 8.56 -5.31 22.10
C GLU A 59 9.48 -5.04 20.92
N ILE A 60 9.34 -3.86 20.30
CA ILE A 60 10.17 -3.40 19.20
C ILE A 60 10.93 -2.17 19.65
N PRO A 61 12.28 -2.22 19.75
CA PRO A 61 13.09 -1.13 20.28
C PRO A 61 13.32 -0.04 19.20
N LEU A 62 12.45 0.97 19.16
CA LEU A 62 12.47 2.00 18.10
C LEU A 62 13.68 2.94 18.22
N LYS A 63 13.94 3.46 19.43
CA LYS A 63 15.08 4.37 19.65
C LYS A 63 16.43 3.69 19.37
N GLU A 64 16.57 2.43 19.74
CA GLU A 64 17.79 1.66 19.44
C GLU A 64 17.96 1.47 17.92
N THR A 65 16.86 1.22 17.20
CA THR A 65 16.85 1.13 15.74
C THR A 65 17.27 2.45 15.10
N VAL A 66 16.79 3.60 15.61
CA VAL A 66 17.24 4.94 15.17
C VAL A 66 18.73 5.10 15.41
N ASP A 67 19.23 4.81 16.60
CA ASP A 67 20.66 4.98 16.92
C ASP A 67 21.57 4.13 16.01
N LYS A 68 21.17 2.90 15.73
CA LYS A 68 21.91 2.02 14.80
C LYS A 68 21.83 2.52 13.35
N SER A 69 20.71 3.11 12.95
CA SER A 69 20.49 3.60 11.60
C SER A 69 21.27 4.88 11.28
N LEU A 70 21.63 5.66 12.28
CA LEU A 70 22.44 6.89 12.10
C LEU A 70 23.87 6.57 11.67
N GLY A 71 24.44 5.43 12.07
CA GLY A 71 25.81 5.06 11.78
C GLY A 71 26.81 6.13 12.30
N LYS A 72 27.67 6.64 11.38
CA LYS A 72 28.59 7.77 11.65
C LYS A 72 27.94 9.13 11.34
N GLY A 73 26.70 9.17 10.85
CA GLY A 73 25.97 10.40 10.57
C GLY A 73 25.52 11.06 11.87
N SER A 74 25.39 12.40 11.84
CA SER A 74 24.86 13.17 12.96
C SER A 74 23.49 13.72 12.60
N VAL A 75 22.58 13.63 13.57
CA VAL A 75 21.34 14.40 13.62
C VAL A 75 21.44 15.29 14.85
N ASP A 76 21.03 16.53 14.72
CA ASP A 76 21.24 17.53 15.78
C ASP A 76 20.40 17.19 17.01
N THR A 77 19.18 16.69 16.79
CA THR A 77 18.22 16.46 17.87
C THR A 77 17.40 15.18 17.63
N ILE A 78 17.23 14.40 18.69
CA ILE A 78 16.28 13.29 18.72
C ILE A 78 15.30 13.51 19.87
N ILE A 79 14.01 13.56 19.55
CA ILE A 79 12.92 13.65 20.52
C ILE A 79 12.37 12.25 20.75
N VAL A 80 12.35 11.80 22.00
CA VAL A 80 11.99 10.43 22.37
C VAL A 80 10.71 10.44 23.21
N LEU A 81 9.66 9.82 22.72
CA LEU A 81 8.48 9.51 23.49
C LEU A 81 8.78 8.28 24.37
N ASP A 82 8.80 8.48 25.69
CA ASP A 82 8.95 7.40 26.64
C ASP A 82 7.57 6.79 26.95
N ARG A 83 7.37 5.58 26.47
CA ARG A 83 6.14 4.79 26.69
C ARG A 83 6.33 3.73 27.78
N GLY A 84 7.55 3.58 28.30
CA GLY A 84 7.89 2.55 29.28
C GLY A 84 7.89 1.12 28.71
N ILE A 85 8.00 0.99 27.37
CA ILE A 85 8.01 -0.32 26.71
C ILE A 85 9.39 -0.93 26.76
N VAL A 86 10.41 -0.17 26.35
CA VAL A 86 11.80 -0.62 26.29
C VAL A 86 12.72 0.38 26.97
N LYS A 87 13.57 -0.10 27.87
CA LYS A 87 14.60 0.75 28.45
C LYS A 87 15.59 1.20 27.38
N THR A 88 15.68 2.50 27.16
CA THR A 88 16.55 3.04 26.11
C THR A 88 17.62 3.99 26.65
N GLY A 89 18.78 4.02 25.97
CA GLY A 89 19.84 4.95 26.29
C GLY A 89 19.59 6.33 25.69
N MET A 90 19.86 7.38 26.48
CA MET A 90 19.75 8.80 26.08
C MET A 90 21.13 9.45 25.99
N LYS A 91 21.47 10.07 24.86
CA LYS A 91 22.72 10.81 24.68
C LYS A 91 22.53 12.28 25.06
N LYS A 92 23.21 12.72 26.12
CA LYS A 92 23.15 14.10 26.60
C LYS A 92 23.52 15.10 25.49
N GLY A 93 22.69 16.15 25.33
CA GLY A 93 22.89 17.20 24.34
C GLY A 93 22.38 16.89 22.92
N ARG A 94 21.86 15.67 22.71
CA ARG A 94 21.21 15.27 21.47
C ARG A 94 19.80 14.76 21.68
N ASP A 95 19.62 13.94 22.71
CA ASP A 95 18.35 13.23 22.96
C ASP A 95 17.59 13.93 24.08
N TYR A 96 16.28 14.17 23.84
CA TYR A 96 15.38 14.85 24.77
C TYR A 96 14.10 14.05 24.90
N TYR A 97 13.54 13.98 26.10
CA TYR A 97 12.24 13.36 26.30
C TYR A 97 11.11 14.30 25.82
N TRP A 98 10.15 13.73 25.11
CA TRP A 98 8.97 14.46 24.64
C TRP A 98 8.25 15.19 25.79
N ALA A 99 7.98 14.47 26.90
CA ALA A 99 7.27 15.00 28.03
C ALA A 99 8.00 16.19 28.70
N GLU A 100 9.34 16.15 28.78
CA GLU A 100 10.15 17.23 29.33
C GLU A 100 10.03 18.49 28.47
N LEU A 101 10.21 18.36 27.16
CA LEU A 101 10.10 19.49 26.23
C LEU A 101 8.72 20.14 26.25
N VAL A 102 7.66 19.34 26.27
CA VAL A 102 6.28 19.84 26.36
C VAL A 102 6.04 20.54 27.71
N SER A 103 6.53 19.97 28.82
CA SER A 103 6.41 20.56 30.14
C SER A 103 7.17 21.89 30.28
N GLU A 104 8.37 21.99 29.73
CA GLU A 104 9.18 23.21 29.78
C GLU A 104 8.58 24.35 28.98
N LYS A 105 7.95 24.07 27.84
CA LYS A 105 7.35 25.10 26.97
C LYS A 105 5.95 25.49 27.38
N GLY A 106 5.30 24.66 28.15
CA GLY A 106 3.98 24.93 28.71
C GLY A 106 2.92 25.28 27.67
N GLU A 107 2.15 26.30 27.92
CA GLU A 107 1.03 26.76 27.10
C GLU A 107 1.43 27.85 26.09
N GLU A 108 2.69 27.91 25.68
CA GLU A 108 3.17 28.88 24.71
C GLU A 108 2.46 28.70 23.36
N TYR A 109 1.69 29.71 22.94
CA TYR A 109 1.00 29.69 21.66
C TYR A 109 1.99 29.97 20.54
N VAL A 110 2.02 29.05 19.54
CA VAL A 110 2.83 29.21 18.33
C VAL A 110 1.94 29.60 17.15
N GLU A 111 2.16 30.79 16.61
CA GLU A 111 1.43 31.27 15.42
C GLU A 111 1.71 30.35 14.22
N PRO A 112 0.68 30.03 13.40
CA PRO A 112 0.90 29.30 12.15
C PRO A 112 1.76 30.11 11.17
N VAL A 113 2.75 29.47 10.59
CA VAL A 113 3.54 30.07 9.51
C VAL A 113 2.68 30.18 8.26
N GLN A 114 2.71 31.33 7.60
CA GLN A 114 2.06 31.51 6.30
C GLN A 114 2.82 30.72 5.25
N MET A 115 2.12 29.82 4.55
CA MET A 115 2.68 28.95 3.52
C MET A 115 2.08 29.31 2.17
N ASP A 116 2.89 29.21 1.12
CA ASP A 116 2.36 29.16 -0.24
C ASP A 116 1.69 27.81 -0.49
N SER A 117 0.66 27.79 -1.33
CA SER A 117 -0.04 26.56 -1.66
C SER A 117 0.86 25.49 -2.30
N THR A 118 1.92 25.92 -2.95
CA THR A 118 2.93 25.06 -3.61
C THR A 118 4.09 24.66 -2.71
N ASP A 119 4.17 25.21 -1.48
CA ASP A 119 5.22 24.81 -0.54
C ASP A 119 5.09 23.34 -0.15
N PRO A 120 6.22 22.63 -0.02
CA PRO A 120 6.21 21.21 0.32
C PRO A 120 5.77 21.00 1.78
N ALA A 121 4.79 20.13 1.98
CA ALA A 121 4.30 19.72 3.30
C ALA A 121 5.08 18.51 3.84
N TYR A 122 5.27 17.50 3.01
CA TYR A 122 5.97 16.29 3.44
C TYR A 122 6.67 15.54 2.30
N ILE A 123 7.54 14.63 2.70
CA ILE A 123 8.22 13.67 1.84
C ILE A 123 7.82 12.26 2.28
N LEU A 124 7.22 11.48 1.39
CA LEU A 124 6.91 10.09 1.67
C LEU A 124 7.71 9.17 0.76
N TYR A 125 8.51 8.28 1.37
CA TYR A 125 9.34 7.34 0.63
C TYR A 125 8.54 6.12 0.19
N THR A 126 8.63 5.81 -1.09
CA THR A 126 8.09 4.58 -1.67
C THR A 126 9.20 3.74 -2.31
N SER A 127 8.94 2.42 -2.44
CA SER A 127 9.88 1.52 -3.13
C SER A 127 9.77 1.71 -4.63
N GLY A 128 10.84 2.20 -5.26
CA GLY A 128 10.91 2.29 -6.72
C GLY A 128 11.07 0.94 -7.40
N THR A 129 10.71 0.90 -8.66
CA THR A 129 10.93 -0.26 -9.56
C THR A 129 12.41 -0.67 -9.66
N ALA A 130 13.34 0.26 -9.42
CA ALA A 130 14.78 0.03 -9.42
C ALA A 130 15.38 -0.38 -8.06
N GLY A 131 14.55 -0.66 -7.04
CA GLY A 131 15.01 -1.15 -5.73
C GLY A 131 15.43 -0.07 -4.74
N LYS A 132 15.76 1.16 -5.17
CA LYS A 132 16.09 2.26 -4.25
C LYS A 132 14.83 3.07 -3.94
N PRO A 133 14.51 3.32 -2.65
CA PRO A 133 13.39 4.18 -2.28
C PRO A 133 13.62 5.60 -2.77
N TYR A 134 12.56 6.27 -3.21
CA TYR A 134 12.55 7.68 -3.56
C TYR A 134 11.45 8.42 -2.80
N GLY A 135 11.69 9.69 -2.52
CA GLY A 135 10.77 10.53 -1.75
C GLY A 135 9.80 11.27 -2.65
N VAL A 136 8.52 10.96 -2.53
CA VAL A 136 7.44 11.71 -3.18
C VAL A 136 7.21 12.99 -2.40
N VAL A 137 7.31 14.14 -3.06
CA VAL A 137 7.05 15.46 -2.45
C VAL A 137 5.59 15.82 -2.63
N ARG A 138 4.95 16.24 -1.54
CA ARG A 138 3.56 16.70 -1.53
C ARG A 138 3.48 18.17 -1.18
N ASP A 139 2.68 18.92 -1.93
CA ASP A 139 2.40 20.33 -1.65
C ASP A 139 1.41 20.51 -0.49
N THR A 140 1.33 21.74 0.02
CA THR A 140 0.44 22.08 1.13
C THR A 140 -0.99 22.33 0.67
N GLY A 141 -1.22 23.27 -0.21
CA GLY A 141 -2.56 23.72 -0.58
C GLY A 141 -3.30 22.77 -1.50
N GLY A 142 -2.64 22.26 -2.54
CA GLY A 142 -3.25 21.31 -3.47
C GLY A 142 -3.70 20.02 -2.77
N TYR A 143 -2.88 19.52 -1.86
CA TYR A 143 -3.20 18.34 -1.08
C TYR A 143 -4.39 18.55 -0.13
N MET A 144 -4.47 19.71 0.56
CA MET A 144 -5.63 20.07 1.39
C MET A 144 -6.93 20.07 0.60
N VAL A 145 -6.94 20.69 -0.59
CA VAL A 145 -8.11 20.75 -1.46
C VAL A 145 -8.55 19.34 -1.89
N ALA A 146 -7.61 18.52 -2.32
CA ALA A 146 -7.88 17.16 -2.76
C ALA A 146 -8.47 16.29 -1.63
N LEU A 147 -7.87 16.34 -0.43
CA LEU A 147 -8.34 15.55 0.70
C LEU A 147 -9.71 15.99 1.18
N TYR A 148 -9.94 17.29 1.36
CA TYR A 148 -11.23 17.82 1.77
C TYR A 148 -12.36 17.37 0.83
N ASN A 149 -12.13 17.52 -0.48
CA ASN A 149 -13.12 17.10 -1.47
C ASN A 149 -13.31 15.58 -1.52
N SER A 150 -12.24 14.80 -1.42
CA SER A 150 -12.35 13.34 -1.44
C SER A 150 -13.10 12.78 -0.24
N MET A 151 -12.94 13.36 0.96
CA MET A 151 -13.71 12.97 2.14
C MET A 151 -15.21 13.12 1.91
N LYS A 152 -15.64 14.19 1.23
CA LYS A 152 -17.05 14.45 0.94
C LYS A 152 -17.57 13.68 -0.27
N GLN A 153 -16.84 13.72 -1.38
CA GLN A 153 -17.34 13.20 -2.66
C GLN A 153 -17.15 11.69 -2.82
N ILE A 154 -16.02 11.15 -2.28
CA ILE A 154 -15.70 9.73 -2.43
C ILE A 154 -16.21 8.94 -1.22
N TYR A 155 -15.85 9.38 -0.01
CA TYR A 155 -16.15 8.63 1.21
C TYR A 155 -17.51 8.96 1.84
N ASP A 156 -18.21 9.99 1.36
CA ASP A 156 -19.54 10.39 1.83
C ASP A 156 -19.59 10.61 3.35
N VAL A 157 -18.63 11.35 3.89
CA VAL A 157 -18.54 11.63 5.33
C VAL A 157 -18.91 13.06 5.66
N GLY A 158 -19.65 13.24 6.77
CA GLY A 158 -20.01 14.48 7.39
C GLY A 158 -19.57 14.54 8.86
N GLU A 159 -19.94 15.62 9.56
CA GLU A 159 -19.50 15.92 10.93
C GLU A 159 -19.91 14.84 11.95
N ASP A 160 -21.04 14.17 11.72
CA ASP A 160 -21.57 13.13 12.62
C ASP A 160 -20.96 11.74 12.36
N ASP A 161 -20.15 11.60 11.31
CA ASP A 161 -19.55 10.32 10.93
C ASP A 161 -18.30 10.00 11.75
N VAL A 162 -18.08 8.72 11.99
CA VAL A 162 -16.82 8.18 12.50
C VAL A 162 -16.13 7.43 11.39
N TYR A 163 -14.99 7.95 10.98
CA TYR A 163 -14.18 7.39 9.90
C TYR A 163 -13.00 6.59 10.44
N TRP A 164 -12.74 5.42 9.88
CA TRP A 164 -11.61 4.60 10.26
C TRP A 164 -10.85 4.05 9.05
N ALA A 165 -9.65 4.56 8.80
CA ALA A 165 -8.70 3.90 7.90
C ALA A 165 -7.77 2.99 8.72
N THR A 166 -7.77 1.68 8.41
CA THR A 166 -7.00 0.65 9.12
C THR A 166 -5.54 0.60 8.64
N SER A 167 -4.92 1.75 8.51
CA SER A 167 -3.57 1.91 7.98
C SER A 167 -2.64 2.56 9.00
N ASP A 168 -1.37 2.61 8.65
CA ASP A 168 -0.31 3.23 9.45
C ASP A 168 0.14 4.56 8.82
N ILE A 169 0.53 5.52 9.66
CA ILE A 169 1.03 6.83 9.23
C ILE A 169 2.29 6.74 8.35
N GLY A 170 3.01 5.66 8.38
CA GLY A 170 4.15 5.39 7.50
C GLY A 170 3.79 5.18 6.02
N TRP A 171 2.49 5.14 5.70
CA TRP A 171 1.96 4.95 4.35
C TRP A 171 1.17 6.18 3.89
N VAL A 172 0.97 6.30 2.57
CA VAL A 172 0.17 7.40 2.02
C VAL A 172 -1.27 7.37 2.54
N VAL A 173 -1.86 6.19 2.75
CA VAL A 173 -3.19 6.07 3.37
C VAL A 173 -3.22 6.68 4.76
N GLY A 174 -2.17 6.44 5.55
CA GLY A 174 -2.05 7.02 6.89
C GLY A 174 -1.99 8.54 6.87
N HIS A 175 -1.19 9.13 5.97
CA HIS A 175 -1.15 10.58 5.79
C HIS A 175 -2.51 11.11 5.34
N SER A 176 -3.04 10.56 4.24
CA SER A 176 -4.24 11.11 3.60
C SER A 176 -5.50 10.87 4.43
N TYR A 177 -5.68 9.64 4.96
CA TYR A 177 -6.98 9.20 5.46
C TYR A 177 -6.98 8.65 6.89
N VAL A 178 -5.85 8.73 7.60
CA VAL A 178 -5.85 8.58 9.06
C VAL A 178 -5.69 9.96 9.72
N VAL A 179 -4.82 10.82 9.18
CA VAL A 179 -4.51 12.12 9.78
C VAL A 179 -5.20 13.27 9.05
N TYR A 180 -4.74 13.61 7.84
CA TYR A 180 -5.08 14.90 7.24
C TYR A 180 -6.53 15.00 6.74
N GLY A 181 -7.01 14.07 5.95
CA GLY A 181 -8.34 14.11 5.34
C GLY A 181 -9.47 14.22 6.37
N PRO A 182 -9.58 13.28 7.32
CA PRO A 182 -10.63 13.33 8.34
C PRO A 182 -10.60 14.60 9.18
N LEU A 183 -9.41 15.02 9.62
CA LEU A 183 -9.28 16.23 10.46
C LEU A 183 -9.59 17.51 9.68
N LEU A 184 -9.22 17.61 8.40
CA LEU A 184 -9.61 18.71 7.52
C LEU A 184 -11.13 18.78 7.30
N ALA A 185 -11.78 17.62 7.21
CA ALA A 185 -13.22 17.53 7.02
C ALA A 185 -14.02 17.72 8.33
N GLY A 186 -13.36 17.83 9.47
CA GLY A 186 -14.00 17.93 10.80
C GLY A 186 -14.63 16.61 11.26
N VAL A 187 -14.16 15.48 10.73
CA VAL A 187 -14.70 14.15 10.98
C VAL A 187 -13.92 13.45 12.09
N THR A 188 -14.61 12.74 12.97
CA THR A 188 -13.96 11.87 13.95
C THR A 188 -13.19 10.76 13.26
N THR A 189 -11.90 10.63 13.56
CA THR A 189 -11.05 9.56 13.02
C THR A 189 -10.61 8.60 14.11
N VAL A 190 -10.57 7.31 13.79
CA VAL A 190 -10.08 6.26 14.70
C VAL A 190 -8.62 5.98 14.41
N MET A 191 -7.79 6.07 15.44
CA MET A 191 -6.39 5.62 15.41
C MET A 191 -6.29 4.26 16.11
N PHE A 192 -5.61 3.32 15.46
CA PHE A 192 -5.48 1.96 15.96
C PHE A 192 -4.03 1.50 15.93
N GLU A 193 -3.44 1.24 17.10
CA GLU A 193 -2.14 0.59 17.22
C GLU A 193 -2.34 -0.91 17.38
N GLY A 194 -2.16 -1.67 16.29
CA GLY A 194 -2.37 -3.10 16.32
C GLY A 194 -2.37 -3.75 14.94
N THR A 195 -2.72 -5.02 14.92
CA THR A 195 -2.92 -5.80 13.69
C THR A 195 -4.36 -6.28 13.60
N PRO A 196 -4.92 -6.50 12.40
CA PRO A 196 -6.33 -6.82 12.23
C PRO A 196 -6.75 -8.19 12.81
N ASP A 197 -5.81 -8.98 13.27
CA ASP A 197 -6.00 -10.35 13.77
C ASP A 197 -5.55 -10.55 15.24
N TYR A 198 -5.16 -9.48 15.92
CA TYR A 198 -4.69 -9.56 17.32
C TYR A 198 -5.47 -8.60 18.22
N PRO A 199 -5.93 -9.03 19.42
CA PRO A 199 -5.71 -10.33 20.08
C PRO A 199 -6.48 -11.50 19.47
N ASP A 200 -7.47 -11.24 18.62
CA ASP A 200 -8.25 -12.21 17.87
C ASP A 200 -8.86 -11.60 16.61
N HIS A 201 -9.44 -12.43 15.75
CA HIS A 201 -9.98 -12.03 14.43
C HIS A 201 -11.24 -11.15 14.48
N GLY A 202 -11.78 -10.89 15.67
CA GLY A 202 -12.92 -9.99 15.88
C GLY A 202 -12.55 -8.56 16.26
N VAL A 203 -11.26 -8.27 16.46
CA VAL A 203 -10.82 -6.98 16.98
C VAL A 203 -11.28 -5.78 16.12
N MET A 204 -11.21 -5.90 14.80
CA MET A 204 -11.65 -4.84 13.90
C MET A 204 -13.15 -4.56 14.04
N TRP A 205 -13.95 -5.60 14.10
CA TRP A 205 -15.42 -5.48 14.20
C TRP A 205 -15.89 -4.96 15.55
N ARG A 206 -15.21 -5.36 16.64
CA ARG A 206 -15.43 -4.73 17.96
C ARG A 206 -15.03 -3.26 17.99
N THR A 207 -14.04 -2.87 17.20
CA THR A 207 -13.66 -1.46 17.05
C THR A 207 -14.75 -0.69 16.30
N VAL A 208 -15.31 -1.26 15.23
CA VAL A 208 -16.47 -0.69 14.53
C VAL A 208 -17.64 -0.49 15.50
N GLU A 209 -18.03 -1.53 16.24
CA GLU A 209 -19.11 -1.47 17.22
C GLU A 209 -18.85 -0.44 18.31
N LYS A 210 -17.66 -0.51 18.94
CA LYS A 210 -17.31 0.33 20.09
C LYS A 210 -17.34 1.82 19.77
N TYR A 211 -16.89 2.21 18.59
CA TYR A 211 -16.76 3.62 18.21
C TYR A 211 -17.85 4.07 17.23
N GLY A 212 -18.77 3.20 16.84
CA GLY A 212 -19.83 3.53 15.89
C GLY A 212 -19.28 3.92 14.52
N VAL A 213 -18.27 3.20 14.04
CA VAL A 213 -17.63 3.53 12.75
C VAL A 213 -18.64 3.48 11.63
N SER A 214 -18.79 4.58 10.90
CA SER A 214 -19.74 4.70 9.78
C SER A 214 -19.09 4.46 8.42
N VAL A 215 -17.80 4.77 8.26
CA VAL A 215 -17.04 4.49 7.05
C VAL A 215 -15.70 3.87 7.43
N MET A 216 -15.44 2.69 6.88
CA MET A 216 -14.19 1.96 7.10
C MET A 216 -13.39 1.88 5.80
N PHE A 217 -12.09 2.17 5.88
CA PHE A 217 -11.15 1.96 4.79
C PHE A 217 -10.10 0.92 5.21
N SER A 218 -9.99 -0.15 4.45
CA SER A 218 -9.04 -1.24 4.73
C SER A 218 -8.34 -1.72 3.46
N THR A 219 -7.71 -2.88 3.51
CA THR A 219 -7.01 -3.49 2.37
C THR A 219 -7.63 -4.82 1.98
N PRO A 220 -7.59 -5.21 0.71
CA PRO A 220 -7.98 -6.55 0.28
C PRO A 220 -7.24 -7.66 1.03
N THR A 221 -5.95 -7.48 1.36
CA THR A 221 -5.19 -8.44 2.17
C THR A 221 -5.80 -8.65 3.56
N ALA A 222 -6.20 -7.58 4.25
CA ALA A 222 -6.85 -7.71 5.55
C ALA A 222 -8.17 -8.47 5.44
N MET A 223 -8.98 -8.18 4.43
CA MET A 223 -10.24 -8.88 4.19
C MET A 223 -10.03 -10.35 3.81
N ARG A 224 -9.05 -10.67 2.94
CA ARG A 224 -8.68 -12.05 2.61
C ARG A 224 -8.24 -12.84 3.84
N MET A 225 -7.44 -12.22 4.70
CA MET A 225 -7.03 -12.84 5.96
C MET A 225 -8.24 -13.14 6.84
N LEU A 226 -9.13 -12.17 7.07
CA LEU A 226 -10.32 -12.34 7.91
C LEU A 226 -11.30 -13.38 7.30
N ARG A 227 -11.45 -13.42 5.99
CA ARG A 227 -12.26 -14.42 5.28
C ARG A 227 -11.88 -15.85 5.63
N ARG A 228 -10.59 -16.13 5.86
CA ARG A 228 -10.10 -17.48 6.23
C ARG A 228 -10.67 -17.98 7.57
N PHE A 229 -11.11 -17.06 8.43
CA PHE A 229 -11.66 -17.36 9.75
C PHE A 229 -13.20 -17.29 9.79
N GLY A 230 -13.83 -17.12 8.62
CA GLY A 230 -15.28 -17.11 8.48
C GLY A 230 -15.95 -15.79 8.89
N VAL A 231 -17.28 -15.79 8.94
CA VAL A 231 -18.10 -14.60 9.22
C VAL A 231 -18.51 -14.47 10.68
N GLU A 232 -18.26 -15.48 11.50
CA GLU A 232 -18.75 -15.54 12.88
C GLU A 232 -18.20 -14.42 13.77
N HIS A 233 -17.00 -13.95 13.46
CA HIS A 233 -16.40 -12.83 14.19
C HIS A 233 -17.09 -11.49 13.88
N ILE A 234 -17.61 -11.32 12.66
CA ILE A 234 -18.37 -10.14 12.25
C ILE A 234 -19.76 -10.18 12.89
N LYS A 235 -20.44 -11.30 12.78
CA LYS A 235 -21.81 -11.49 13.27
C LYS A 235 -21.97 -11.35 14.80
N LYS A 236 -20.88 -11.42 15.54
CA LYS A 236 -20.86 -11.20 17.00
C LYS A 236 -20.83 -9.73 17.39
N CYS A 237 -20.63 -8.83 16.44
CA CYS A 237 -20.50 -7.41 16.66
C CYS A 237 -21.62 -6.65 15.94
N ASP A 238 -22.07 -5.54 16.53
CA ASP A 238 -22.98 -4.64 15.86
C ASP A 238 -22.21 -3.76 14.86
N THR A 239 -22.40 -4.05 13.58
CA THR A 239 -21.84 -3.26 12.47
C THR A 239 -22.88 -2.39 11.79
N SER A 240 -24.05 -2.17 12.41
CA SER A 240 -25.19 -1.45 11.81
C SER A 240 -24.88 0.00 11.43
N THR A 241 -23.93 0.62 12.10
CA THR A 241 -23.47 1.99 11.81
C THR A 241 -22.66 2.09 10.52
N LEU A 242 -22.05 0.99 10.07
CA LEU A 242 -21.16 0.98 8.90
C LEU A 242 -21.97 1.19 7.61
N LYS A 243 -21.78 2.32 6.93
CA LYS A 243 -22.39 2.64 5.63
C LYS A 243 -21.61 1.99 4.47
N TYR A 244 -20.29 2.11 4.51
CA TYR A 244 -19.39 1.67 3.44
C TYR A 244 -18.12 1.02 3.97
N LEU A 245 -17.64 0.02 3.22
CA LEU A 245 -16.28 -0.51 3.34
C LEU A 245 -15.51 -0.17 2.06
N PHE A 246 -14.52 0.71 2.17
CA PHE A 246 -13.58 1.01 1.08
C PHE A 246 -12.35 0.12 1.16
N LEU A 247 -11.86 -0.35 0.01
CA LEU A 247 -10.68 -1.20 -0.09
C LEU A 247 -9.72 -0.63 -1.14
N ALA A 248 -8.42 -0.59 -0.84
CA ALA A 248 -7.38 -0.17 -1.78
C ALA A 248 -6.00 -0.73 -1.39
N GLY A 249 -4.99 -0.41 -2.21
CA GLY A 249 -3.59 -0.76 -2.00
C GLY A 249 -3.13 -1.95 -2.84
N GLU A 250 -4.07 -2.77 -3.27
CA GLU A 250 -3.88 -3.91 -4.17
C GLU A 250 -5.20 -4.24 -4.87
N ILE A 251 -5.15 -5.06 -5.89
CA ILE A 251 -6.36 -5.42 -6.64
C ILE A 251 -7.28 -6.27 -5.76
N LEU A 252 -8.54 -5.85 -5.69
CA LEU A 252 -9.60 -6.58 -4.98
C LEU A 252 -10.10 -7.74 -5.85
N ASP A 253 -9.91 -8.96 -5.37
CA ASP A 253 -10.42 -10.16 -6.03
C ASP A 253 -11.92 -10.35 -5.79
N VAL A 254 -12.60 -10.91 -6.80
CA VAL A 254 -14.06 -11.11 -6.77
C VAL A 254 -14.53 -11.90 -5.55
N PRO A 255 -13.91 -13.06 -5.19
CA PRO A 255 -14.32 -13.81 -4.02
C PRO A 255 -14.21 -13.04 -2.69
N THR A 256 -13.24 -12.13 -2.57
CA THR A 256 -13.09 -11.30 -1.36
C THR A 256 -14.13 -10.19 -1.31
N LEU A 257 -14.44 -9.55 -2.45
CA LEU A 257 -15.52 -8.58 -2.59
C LEU A 257 -16.87 -9.19 -2.17
N GLU A 258 -17.23 -10.33 -2.78
CA GLU A 258 -18.49 -11.02 -2.52
C GLU A 258 -18.60 -11.47 -1.06
N TRP A 259 -17.52 -12.04 -0.51
CA TRP A 259 -17.50 -12.43 0.89
C TRP A 259 -17.72 -11.22 1.82
N ALA A 260 -17.00 -10.12 1.61
CA ALA A 260 -17.08 -8.93 2.45
C ALA A 260 -18.48 -8.30 2.38
N SER A 261 -19.07 -8.19 1.17
CA SER A 261 -20.42 -7.68 0.98
C SER A 261 -21.46 -8.54 1.71
N ASN A 262 -21.41 -9.86 1.52
CA ASN A 262 -22.32 -10.79 2.19
C ASN A 262 -22.17 -10.77 3.72
N ALA A 263 -20.93 -10.67 4.21
CA ALA A 263 -20.65 -10.61 5.64
C ALA A 263 -21.14 -9.33 6.31
N LEU A 264 -21.30 -8.26 5.54
CA LEU A 264 -21.76 -6.94 5.97
C LEU A 264 -23.20 -6.65 5.49
N ASP A 265 -24.06 -7.67 5.40
CA ASP A 265 -25.49 -7.57 5.03
C ASP A 265 -25.71 -6.81 3.71
N ASN A 266 -24.90 -7.12 2.70
CA ASN A 266 -24.89 -6.51 1.36
C ASN A 266 -24.64 -4.98 1.35
N ARG A 267 -23.97 -4.45 2.36
CA ARG A 267 -23.49 -3.07 2.29
C ARG A 267 -22.47 -2.90 1.18
N PRO A 268 -22.38 -1.70 0.57
CA PRO A 268 -21.43 -1.45 -0.49
C PRO A 268 -19.98 -1.66 -0.03
N VAL A 269 -19.29 -2.56 -0.71
CA VAL A 269 -17.84 -2.74 -0.63
C VAL A 269 -17.25 -2.11 -1.87
N ILE A 270 -16.49 -1.05 -1.70
CA ILE A 270 -16.04 -0.17 -2.78
C ILE A 270 -14.55 -0.34 -2.96
N ASP A 271 -14.16 -0.91 -4.10
CA ASP A 271 -12.76 -0.85 -4.54
C ASP A 271 -12.43 0.56 -5.04
N HIS A 272 -11.23 1.04 -4.76
CA HIS A 272 -10.76 2.29 -5.32
C HIS A 272 -9.24 2.24 -5.53
N TYR A 273 -8.81 2.91 -6.60
CA TYR A 273 -7.43 2.87 -7.07
C TYR A 273 -6.75 4.23 -6.92
N TRP A 274 -5.55 4.20 -6.36
CA TRP A 274 -4.64 5.32 -6.25
C TRP A 274 -3.22 4.87 -5.91
N THR A 275 -2.29 5.81 -5.93
CA THR A 275 -0.87 5.56 -5.70
C THR A 275 -0.31 6.55 -4.68
N THR A 276 0.90 6.30 -4.21
CA THR A 276 1.62 7.27 -3.37
C THR A 276 1.79 8.59 -4.10
N GLU A 277 1.98 8.56 -5.42
CA GLU A 277 2.17 9.73 -6.27
C GLU A 277 0.91 10.58 -6.40
N SER A 278 -0.25 9.98 -6.49
CA SER A 278 -1.51 10.75 -6.53
C SER A 278 -1.89 11.33 -5.17
N GLY A 279 -1.62 10.61 -4.08
CA GLY A 279 -1.92 11.02 -2.71
C GLY A 279 -3.39 10.90 -2.31
N TRP A 280 -4.28 10.63 -3.25
CA TRP A 280 -5.71 10.44 -3.09
C TRP A 280 -6.28 9.62 -4.26
N PRO A 281 -7.52 9.09 -4.18
CA PRO A 281 -8.07 8.23 -5.22
C PRO A 281 -8.12 8.88 -6.60
N ILE A 282 -7.69 8.10 -7.61
CA ILE A 282 -7.73 8.44 -9.03
C ILE A 282 -8.98 7.85 -9.68
N VAL A 283 -9.34 6.63 -9.27
CA VAL A 283 -10.53 5.91 -9.73
C VAL A 283 -11.27 5.42 -8.49
N ALA A 284 -12.53 5.76 -8.37
CA ALA A 284 -13.37 5.36 -7.25
C ALA A 284 -14.86 5.50 -7.60
N ASN A 285 -15.69 4.77 -6.88
CA ASN A 285 -17.11 5.06 -6.78
C ASN A 285 -17.30 6.25 -5.83
N MET A 286 -17.78 7.37 -6.33
CA MET A 286 -17.95 8.60 -5.55
C MET A 286 -19.27 8.56 -4.77
N ALA A 287 -19.31 7.80 -3.67
CA ALA A 287 -20.51 7.55 -2.88
C ALA A 287 -21.23 8.82 -2.41
N GLY A 288 -20.50 9.90 -2.14
CA GLY A 288 -21.07 11.19 -1.74
C GLY A 288 -21.64 12.04 -2.89
N VAL A 289 -21.51 11.58 -4.15
CA VAL A 289 -22.10 12.22 -5.32
C VAL A 289 -23.19 11.33 -5.91
N GLU A 290 -22.80 10.14 -6.33
CA GLU A 290 -23.69 9.12 -6.88
C GLU A 290 -23.05 7.75 -6.70
N LEU A 291 -23.74 6.84 -6.02
CA LEU A 291 -23.29 5.47 -5.87
C LEU A 291 -23.62 4.67 -7.14
N LEU A 292 -22.64 4.48 -8.00
CA LEU A 292 -22.76 3.68 -9.21
C LEU A 292 -22.76 2.18 -8.88
N PRO A 293 -23.35 1.33 -9.74
CA PRO A 293 -23.28 -0.12 -9.59
C PRO A 293 -21.83 -0.62 -9.44
N VAL A 294 -21.57 -1.45 -8.44
CA VAL A 294 -20.23 -2.04 -8.23
C VAL A 294 -20.04 -3.18 -9.23
N LYS A 295 -19.01 -3.08 -10.08
CA LYS A 295 -18.55 -4.17 -10.94
C LYS A 295 -17.36 -4.85 -10.28
N ALA A 296 -17.46 -6.15 -10.06
CA ALA A 296 -16.37 -6.91 -9.44
C ALA A 296 -15.07 -6.81 -10.28
N GLY A 297 -13.95 -6.51 -9.61
CA GLY A 297 -12.65 -6.31 -10.24
C GLY A 297 -12.42 -4.90 -10.81
N SER A 298 -13.36 -3.97 -10.65
CA SER A 298 -13.22 -2.58 -11.11
C SER A 298 -13.34 -1.60 -9.95
N PRO A 299 -12.40 -0.65 -9.81
CA PRO A 299 -12.54 0.50 -8.91
C PRO A 299 -13.53 1.57 -9.41
N THR A 300 -14.29 1.31 -10.44
CA THR A 300 -15.35 2.10 -11.05
C THR A 300 -14.83 3.08 -12.11
N LYS A 301 -14.93 4.40 -11.89
CA LYS A 301 -14.63 5.43 -12.89
C LYS A 301 -13.60 6.46 -12.37
N PRO A 302 -12.96 7.21 -13.28
CA PRO A 302 -12.14 8.35 -12.86
C PRO A 302 -12.92 9.29 -11.94
N VAL A 303 -12.27 9.73 -10.86
CA VAL A 303 -12.88 10.73 -9.98
C VAL A 303 -12.81 12.13 -10.59
N ALA A 304 -13.64 13.04 -10.09
CA ALA A 304 -13.66 14.43 -10.57
C ALA A 304 -12.26 15.07 -10.54
N GLY A 305 -11.88 15.69 -11.64
CA GLY A 305 -10.57 16.32 -11.84
C GLY A 305 -9.55 15.47 -12.59
N TYR A 306 -9.72 14.16 -12.69
CA TYR A 306 -8.86 13.31 -13.49
C TYR A 306 -9.44 13.04 -14.89
N GLU A 307 -8.67 13.31 -15.93
CA GLU A 307 -8.90 12.83 -17.28
C GLU A 307 -7.96 11.65 -17.54
N LEU A 308 -8.46 10.43 -17.35
CA LEU A 308 -7.68 9.20 -17.55
C LEU A 308 -7.86 8.65 -18.96
N ALA A 309 -6.85 7.94 -19.42
CA ALA A 309 -6.88 7.24 -20.70
C ALA A 309 -6.07 5.95 -20.65
N VAL A 310 -6.49 4.96 -21.42
CA VAL A 310 -5.72 3.73 -21.65
C VAL A 310 -5.02 3.85 -23.01
N VAL A 311 -3.68 3.79 -23.01
CA VAL A 311 -2.87 4.05 -24.21
C VAL A 311 -1.89 2.92 -24.53
N ASN A 312 -1.50 2.82 -25.78
CA ASN A 312 -0.46 1.90 -26.22
C ASN A 312 0.96 2.43 -25.91
N LYS A 313 2.01 1.70 -26.30
CA LYS A 313 3.42 2.11 -26.10
C LYS A 313 3.81 3.44 -26.74
N LYS A 314 3.02 3.93 -27.71
CA LYS A 314 3.25 5.20 -28.41
C LYS A 314 2.42 6.34 -27.83
N GLY A 315 1.73 6.14 -26.70
CA GLY A 315 0.84 7.13 -26.10
C GLY A 315 -0.48 7.34 -26.83
N LYS A 316 -0.85 6.47 -27.78
CA LYS A 316 -2.12 6.57 -28.52
C LYS A 316 -3.19 5.72 -27.86
N LEU A 317 -4.44 6.22 -27.84
CA LEU A 317 -5.58 5.50 -27.30
C LEU A 317 -5.68 4.10 -27.86
N VAL A 318 -6.04 3.14 -26.99
CA VAL A 318 -6.45 1.81 -27.40
C VAL A 318 -7.97 1.78 -27.61
N PRO A 319 -8.51 0.82 -28.38
CA PRO A 319 -9.96 0.62 -28.45
C PRO A 319 -10.57 0.29 -27.09
N VAL A 320 -11.86 0.52 -26.92
CA VAL A 320 -12.63 0.03 -25.77
C VAL A 320 -12.40 -1.47 -25.58
N ASN A 321 -12.26 -1.92 -24.34
CA ASN A 321 -11.82 -3.25 -23.96
C ASN A 321 -10.37 -3.59 -24.37
N GLY A 322 -9.63 -2.64 -24.95
CA GLY A 322 -8.20 -2.79 -25.21
C GLY A 322 -7.37 -2.58 -23.97
N LYS A 323 -6.33 -3.41 -23.79
CA LYS A 323 -5.40 -3.31 -22.66
C LYS A 323 -4.26 -2.35 -22.99
N GLY A 324 -3.90 -1.49 -22.04
CA GLY A 324 -2.83 -0.51 -22.25
C GLY A 324 -2.30 0.11 -20.96
N TYR A 325 -1.43 1.09 -21.11
CA TYR A 325 -0.90 1.89 -20.01
C TYR A 325 -1.96 2.88 -19.54
N LEU A 326 -2.22 2.90 -18.25
CA LEU A 326 -3.07 3.92 -17.64
C LEU A 326 -2.29 5.21 -17.51
N VAL A 327 -2.83 6.28 -18.06
CA VAL A 327 -2.24 7.62 -18.03
C VAL A 327 -3.26 8.66 -17.62
N ALA A 328 -2.79 9.77 -17.03
CA ALA A 328 -3.62 10.94 -16.82
C ALA A 328 -3.19 12.07 -17.78
N ARG A 329 -4.18 12.77 -18.35
CA ARG A 329 -3.95 13.94 -19.20
C ARG A 329 -3.86 15.20 -18.34
N PRO A 330 -2.91 16.09 -18.61
CA PRO A 330 -2.85 17.35 -17.90
C PRO A 330 -3.99 18.31 -18.31
N PRO A 331 -4.40 19.23 -17.42
CA PRO A 331 -3.80 19.48 -16.11
C PRO A 331 -4.15 18.39 -15.10
N LEU A 332 -3.18 17.98 -14.28
CA LEU A 332 -3.48 17.08 -13.16
C LEU A 332 -4.26 17.85 -12.07
N PRO A 333 -5.19 17.19 -11.38
CA PRO A 333 -5.90 17.84 -10.28
C PRO A 333 -4.96 18.15 -9.11
N PRO A 334 -5.34 19.05 -8.19
CA PRO A 334 -4.59 19.34 -6.98
C PRO A 334 -4.24 18.07 -6.18
N GLY A 335 -3.19 18.12 -5.38
CA GLY A 335 -2.79 17.01 -4.49
C GLY A 335 -1.97 15.91 -5.15
N ASN A 336 -1.66 15.99 -6.46
CA ASN A 336 -0.72 15.07 -7.09
C ASN A 336 0.73 15.35 -6.67
N ILE A 337 1.61 14.40 -7.01
CA ILE A 337 3.05 14.57 -6.85
C ILE A 337 3.54 15.85 -7.53
N VAL A 338 4.27 16.65 -6.77
CA VAL A 338 4.91 17.87 -7.30
C VAL A 338 6.23 17.52 -7.97
N THR A 339 7.04 16.74 -7.28
CA THR A 339 8.32 16.23 -7.75
C THR A 339 8.81 15.08 -6.86
N LEU A 340 9.97 14.54 -7.17
CA LEU A 340 10.73 13.64 -6.29
C LEU A 340 11.77 14.44 -5.51
N TRP A 341 11.95 14.11 -4.24
CA TRP A 341 12.88 14.81 -3.36
C TRP A 341 14.31 14.74 -3.89
N ARG A 342 14.83 15.90 -4.29
CA ARG A 342 16.19 16.09 -4.87
C ARG A 342 16.44 15.25 -6.14
N ASP A 343 15.37 14.90 -6.89
CA ASP A 343 15.49 14.08 -8.11
C ASP A 343 14.45 14.46 -9.17
N ASP A 344 14.44 15.74 -9.56
CA ASP A 344 13.52 16.27 -10.58
C ASP A 344 13.74 15.63 -11.96
N GLU A 345 14.96 15.20 -12.27
CA GLU A 345 15.27 14.55 -13.54
C GLU A 345 14.54 13.21 -13.63
N ARG A 346 14.61 12.41 -12.57
CA ARG A 346 13.89 11.15 -12.47
C ARG A 346 12.37 11.34 -12.53
N TYR A 347 11.84 12.36 -11.85
CA TYR A 347 10.43 12.71 -11.91
C TYR A 347 9.97 12.96 -13.35
N ARG A 348 10.69 13.80 -14.10
CA ARG A 348 10.36 14.06 -15.51
C ARG A 348 10.44 12.81 -16.37
N LYS A 349 11.51 12.04 -16.22
CA LYS A 349 11.76 10.83 -17.01
C LYS A 349 10.74 9.72 -16.77
N GLU A 350 10.41 9.42 -15.51
CA GLU A 350 9.53 8.30 -15.17
C GLU A 350 8.05 8.61 -15.36
N TYR A 351 7.63 9.85 -15.15
CA TYR A 351 6.21 10.20 -15.18
C TYR A 351 5.77 10.98 -16.42
N TRP A 352 6.62 11.81 -17.02
CA TRP A 352 6.23 12.70 -18.11
C TRP A 352 6.87 12.39 -19.46
N GLN A 353 7.99 11.70 -19.50
CA GLN A 353 8.73 11.39 -20.72
C GLN A 353 8.59 9.92 -21.15
N LYS A 354 7.65 9.20 -20.56
CA LYS A 354 7.40 7.78 -20.87
C LYS A 354 6.90 7.58 -22.30
N PHE A 355 6.16 8.55 -22.83
CA PHE A 355 5.55 8.51 -24.16
C PHE A 355 6.08 9.67 -25.01
N PRO A 356 7.10 9.44 -25.87
CA PRO A 356 7.73 10.49 -26.65
C PRO A 356 6.74 11.23 -27.56
N GLY A 357 6.73 12.56 -27.49
CA GLY A 357 5.83 13.42 -28.26
C GLY A 357 4.42 13.58 -27.69
N GLU A 358 4.11 12.94 -26.57
CA GLU A 358 2.82 13.07 -25.88
C GLU A 358 3.03 13.61 -24.46
N MET A 359 2.24 14.60 -24.06
CA MET A 359 2.24 15.12 -22.70
C MET A 359 1.23 14.33 -21.87
N LEU A 360 1.67 13.20 -21.31
CA LEU A 360 0.85 12.27 -20.53
C LEU A 360 1.57 11.92 -19.23
N PHE A 361 0.86 11.98 -18.11
CA PHE A 361 1.35 11.51 -16.83
C PHE A 361 1.19 9.99 -16.74
N ALA A 362 2.30 9.27 -16.65
CA ALA A 362 2.31 7.82 -16.53
C ALA A 362 2.05 7.40 -15.07
N THR A 363 0.95 6.67 -14.82
CA THR A 363 0.66 6.12 -13.48
C THR A 363 1.59 4.97 -13.10
N GLY A 364 2.20 4.33 -14.10
CA GLY A 364 3.00 3.12 -13.92
C GLY A 364 2.18 1.83 -13.92
N ASP A 365 0.87 1.92 -14.12
CA ASP A 365 -0.03 0.77 -14.11
C ASP A 365 -0.61 0.47 -15.50
N TYR A 366 -1.12 -0.74 -15.64
CA TYR A 366 -1.75 -1.27 -16.85
C TYR A 366 -3.24 -1.48 -16.59
N ALA A 367 -4.09 -1.09 -17.53
CA ALA A 367 -5.53 -1.10 -17.32
C ALA A 367 -6.29 -1.45 -18.60
N VAL A 368 -7.58 -1.65 -18.45
CA VAL A 368 -8.59 -1.74 -19.51
C VAL A 368 -9.79 -0.87 -19.12
N GLU A 369 -10.40 -0.23 -20.09
CA GLU A 369 -11.65 0.51 -19.95
C GLU A 369 -12.76 -0.22 -20.71
N ASP A 370 -13.90 -0.47 -20.05
CA ASP A 370 -15.05 -1.13 -20.67
C ASP A 370 -15.99 -0.13 -21.38
N GLU A 371 -17.05 -0.66 -22.01
CA GLU A 371 -18.04 0.11 -22.76
C GLU A 371 -18.83 1.12 -21.90
N ASP A 372 -18.93 0.88 -20.58
CA ASP A 372 -19.59 1.77 -19.62
C ASP A 372 -18.62 2.81 -19.04
N GLY A 373 -17.34 2.79 -19.43
CA GLY A 373 -16.28 3.65 -18.93
C GLY A 373 -15.73 3.23 -17.56
N TYR A 374 -15.94 1.97 -17.16
CA TYR A 374 -15.34 1.43 -15.96
C TYR A 374 -13.91 0.98 -16.24
N LEU A 375 -13.00 1.37 -15.34
CA LEU A 375 -11.61 0.95 -15.41
C LEU A 375 -11.39 -0.32 -14.60
N THR A 376 -10.63 -1.25 -15.15
CA THR A 376 -10.08 -2.40 -14.43
C THR A 376 -8.56 -2.29 -14.44
N ILE A 377 -7.96 -2.30 -13.25
CA ILE A 377 -6.51 -2.23 -13.10
C ILE A 377 -5.93 -3.64 -13.19
N LEU A 378 -5.04 -3.84 -14.14
CA LEU A 378 -4.44 -5.15 -14.43
C LEU A 378 -3.11 -5.39 -13.73
N GLY A 379 -2.62 -4.38 -12.97
CA GLY A 379 -1.36 -4.41 -12.25
C GLY A 379 -0.31 -3.46 -12.80
N ARG A 380 0.92 -3.60 -12.32
CA ARG A 380 2.03 -2.74 -12.72
C ARG A 380 2.39 -2.96 -14.19
N ALA A 381 2.65 -1.88 -14.90
CA ALA A 381 3.06 -1.95 -16.32
C ALA A 381 4.43 -2.62 -16.52
N ASP A 382 5.27 -2.61 -15.51
CA ASP A 382 6.55 -3.33 -15.45
C ASP A 382 6.43 -4.80 -15.02
N GLU A 383 5.25 -5.22 -14.54
CA GLU A 383 4.91 -6.62 -14.20
C GLU A 383 4.06 -7.30 -15.30
N VAL A 384 3.97 -6.71 -16.48
CA VAL A 384 3.29 -7.32 -17.63
C VAL A 384 4.24 -8.29 -18.32
N LEU A 385 3.85 -9.54 -18.40
CA LEU A 385 4.58 -10.57 -19.14
C LEU A 385 4.40 -10.39 -20.66
N ASN A 386 5.46 -10.68 -21.39
CA ASN A 386 5.42 -10.71 -22.86
C ASN A 386 5.74 -12.13 -23.37
N VAL A 387 4.72 -12.98 -23.39
CA VAL A 387 4.83 -14.38 -23.78
C VAL A 387 4.53 -14.53 -25.27
N ALA A 388 5.54 -14.82 -26.08
CA ALA A 388 5.41 -14.98 -27.53
C ALA A 388 4.70 -13.78 -28.21
N GLY A 389 4.97 -12.54 -27.76
CA GLY A 389 4.32 -11.33 -28.26
C GLY A 389 2.96 -11.00 -27.63
N TYR A 390 2.39 -11.91 -26.87
CA TYR A 390 1.15 -11.68 -26.13
C TYR A 390 1.45 -11.01 -24.78
N ARG A 391 0.87 -9.83 -24.56
CA ARG A 391 1.04 -9.07 -23.32
C ARG A 391 -0.07 -9.38 -22.33
N MET A 392 0.32 -9.81 -21.14
CA MET A 392 -0.61 -10.19 -20.08
C MET A 392 -0.14 -9.68 -18.74
N GLY A 393 -1.05 -9.11 -17.95
CA GLY A 393 -0.81 -8.79 -16.56
C GLY A 393 -0.65 -10.07 -15.73
N VAL A 394 0.37 -10.12 -14.89
CA VAL A 394 0.56 -11.27 -13.98
C VAL A 394 -0.65 -11.53 -13.12
N LYS A 395 -1.36 -10.47 -12.73
CA LYS A 395 -2.56 -10.55 -11.90
C LYS A 395 -3.68 -11.38 -12.54
N GLU A 396 -3.87 -11.26 -13.84
CA GLU A 396 -4.88 -12.04 -14.59
C GLU A 396 -4.64 -13.55 -14.46
N LEU A 397 -3.36 -13.95 -14.48
CA LEU A 397 -2.95 -15.34 -14.24
C LEU A 397 -3.18 -15.74 -12.78
N GLU A 398 -2.78 -14.87 -11.86
CA GLU A 398 -2.93 -15.09 -10.41
C GLU A 398 -4.39 -15.28 -10.01
N ASP A 399 -5.32 -14.49 -10.58
CA ASP A 399 -6.76 -14.60 -10.30
C ASP A 399 -7.34 -15.94 -10.77
N VAL A 400 -6.96 -16.38 -11.95
CA VAL A 400 -7.38 -17.70 -12.43
C VAL A 400 -6.80 -18.81 -11.57
N ILE A 401 -5.53 -18.73 -11.19
CA ILE A 401 -4.88 -19.75 -10.36
C ILE A 401 -5.51 -19.79 -8.96
N THR A 402 -5.78 -18.64 -8.35
CA THR A 402 -6.41 -18.57 -7.02
C THR A 402 -7.89 -18.96 -7.03
N SER A 403 -8.55 -19.02 -8.19
CA SER A 403 -9.89 -19.59 -8.31
C SER A 403 -9.93 -21.12 -8.14
N HIS A 404 -8.77 -21.77 -8.16
CA HIS A 404 -8.68 -23.22 -7.91
C HIS A 404 -8.90 -23.50 -6.40
N PRO A 405 -9.79 -24.46 -6.01
CA PRO A 405 -10.13 -24.70 -4.60
C PRO A 405 -8.95 -25.04 -3.68
N ALA A 406 -7.91 -25.62 -4.25
CA ALA A 406 -6.70 -25.96 -3.48
C ALA A 406 -5.76 -24.77 -3.22
N VAL A 407 -5.93 -23.63 -3.88
CA VAL A 407 -4.97 -22.52 -3.84
C VAL A 407 -5.48 -21.41 -2.92
N ALA A 408 -4.68 -21.08 -1.91
CA ALA A 408 -4.94 -19.95 -1.01
C ALA A 408 -4.41 -18.63 -1.58
N GLU A 409 -3.18 -18.67 -2.11
CA GLU A 409 -2.50 -17.51 -2.69
C GLU A 409 -1.65 -17.96 -3.88
N ALA A 410 -1.51 -17.08 -4.87
CA ALA A 410 -0.61 -17.30 -5.98
C ALA A 410 0.17 -16.03 -6.33
N SER A 411 1.40 -16.19 -6.77
CA SER A 411 2.18 -15.14 -7.40
C SER A 411 2.85 -15.68 -8.66
N VAL A 412 2.76 -14.91 -9.73
CA VAL A 412 3.34 -15.27 -11.04
C VAL A 412 4.47 -14.30 -11.37
N THR A 413 5.58 -14.85 -11.88
CA THR A 413 6.69 -14.06 -12.41
C THR A 413 7.08 -14.54 -13.78
N GLY A 414 7.61 -13.64 -14.60
CA GLY A 414 8.19 -13.99 -15.90
C GLY A 414 9.64 -14.44 -15.76
N VAL A 415 10.02 -15.46 -16.48
CA VAL A 415 11.42 -15.83 -16.67
C VAL A 415 11.75 -15.85 -18.16
N ALA A 416 12.98 -15.52 -18.50
CA ALA A 416 13.43 -15.52 -19.88
C ALA A 416 13.31 -16.92 -20.51
N ASP A 417 12.80 -16.96 -21.74
CA ASP A 417 12.70 -18.17 -22.54
C ASP A 417 13.18 -17.88 -23.97
N ALA A 418 14.07 -18.73 -24.47
CA ALA A 418 14.72 -18.53 -25.78
C ALA A 418 13.75 -18.51 -26.96
N MET A 419 12.60 -19.17 -26.86
CA MET A 419 11.62 -19.27 -27.95
C MET A 419 10.46 -18.29 -27.79
N ARG A 420 10.05 -18.00 -26.56
CA ARG A 420 8.83 -17.22 -26.26
C ARG A 420 9.10 -15.82 -25.74
N GLY A 421 10.39 -15.45 -25.57
CA GLY A 421 10.80 -14.23 -24.89
C GLY A 421 10.69 -14.34 -23.37
N GLU A 422 9.48 -14.50 -22.85
CA GLU A 422 9.20 -14.80 -21.44
C GLU A 422 8.21 -15.95 -21.32
N VAL A 423 8.29 -16.67 -20.19
CA VAL A 423 7.29 -17.66 -19.78
C VAL A 423 6.89 -17.47 -18.33
N PRO A 424 5.60 -17.65 -17.99
CA PRO A 424 5.14 -17.53 -16.63
C PRO A 424 5.64 -18.68 -15.76
N ILE A 425 6.05 -18.37 -14.53
CA ILE A 425 6.29 -19.33 -13.45
C ILE A 425 5.33 -18.99 -12.33
N CYS A 426 4.59 -19.97 -11.86
CA CYS A 426 3.64 -19.82 -10.76
C CYS A 426 4.25 -20.31 -9.43
N PHE A 427 4.06 -19.53 -8.39
CA PHE A 427 4.29 -19.93 -7.00
C PHE A 427 2.94 -19.91 -6.27
N ALA A 428 2.56 -21.03 -5.67
CA ALA A 428 1.25 -21.17 -5.04
C ALA A 428 1.35 -21.64 -3.59
N VAL A 429 0.58 -21.01 -2.72
CA VAL A 429 0.33 -21.45 -1.34
C VAL A 429 -0.99 -22.23 -1.34
N LEU A 430 -0.99 -23.40 -0.74
CA LEU A 430 -2.17 -24.25 -0.70
C LEU A 430 -3.08 -23.93 0.50
N ASN A 431 -4.36 -24.15 0.32
CA ASN A 431 -5.34 -24.18 1.39
C ASN A 431 -5.09 -25.36 2.34
N GLN A 432 -5.53 -25.21 3.59
CA GLN A 432 -5.46 -26.28 4.57
C GLN A 432 -6.18 -27.54 4.08
N GLY A 433 -5.55 -28.70 4.21
CA GLY A 433 -6.07 -29.99 3.74
C GLY A 433 -5.59 -30.42 2.36
N PHE A 434 -4.92 -29.56 1.61
CA PHE A 434 -4.30 -29.90 0.32
C PHE A 434 -2.79 -30.10 0.49
N GLN A 435 -2.25 -31.03 -0.31
CA GLN A 435 -0.82 -31.35 -0.32
C GLN A 435 -0.21 -31.09 -1.70
N PRO A 436 1.04 -30.63 -1.77
CA PRO A 436 1.76 -30.47 -3.04
C PRO A 436 1.82 -31.80 -3.80
N SER A 437 1.45 -31.76 -5.08
CA SER A 437 1.59 -32.91 -5.98
C SER A 437 1.77 -32.46 -7.43
N THR A 438 2.41 -33.30 -8.23
CA THR A 438 2.56 -33.08 -9.67
C THR A 438 1.19 -33.01 -10.36
N GLY A 439 0.22 -33.83 -9.91
CA GLY A 439 -1.15 -33.83 -10.41
C GLY A 439 -1.83 -32.47 -10.23
N LEU A 440 -1.75 -31.89 -9.03
CA LEU A 440 -2.30 -30.56 -8.74
C LEU A 440 -1.64 -29.47 -9.60
N GLY A 441 -0.34 -29.54 -9.83
CA GLY A 441 0.35 -28.63 -10.74
C GLY A 441 -0.17 -28.72 -12.18
N VAL A 442 -0.47 -29.93 -12.67
CA VAL A 442 -1.09 -30.15 -13.98
C VAL A 442 -2.50 -29.59 -14.03
N GLU A 443 -3.30 -29.78 -12.98
CA GLU A 443 -4.66 -29.22 -12.90
C GLU A 443 -4.67 -27.69 -12.96
N ILE A 444 -3.77 -27.03 -12.23
CA ILE A 444 -3.62 -25.56 -12.26
C ILE A 444 -3.21 -25.09 -13.69
N LYS A 445 -2.25 -25.75 -14.32
CA LYS A 445 -1.86 -25.44 -15.71
C LYS A 445 -3.01 -25.61 -16.68
N ARG A 446 -3.82 -26.66 -16.51
CA ARG A 446 -5.01 -26.93 -17.33
C ARG A 446 -6.04 -25.81 -17.12
N LEU A 447 -6.33 -25.42 -15.88
CA LEU A 447 -7.25 -24.35 -15.57
C LEU A 447 -6.87 -23.02 -16.27
N VAL A 448 -5.59 -22.66 -16.26
CA VAL A 448 -5.09 -21.47 -16.97
C VAL A 448 -5.28 -21.63 -18.49
N ARG A 449 -4.99 -22.79 -19.05
CA ARG A 449 -5.19 -23.07 -20.48
C ARG A 449 -6.64 -22.91 -20.92
N GLU A 450 -7.56 -23.41 -20.11
CA GLU A 450 -9.00 -23.39 -20.41
C GLU A 450 -9.57 -21.98 -20.29
N ARG A 451 -9.14 -21.21 -19.29
CA ARG A 451 -9.72 -19.89 -19.01
C ARG A 451 -9.06 -18.74 -19.75
N ILE A 452 -7.75 -18.82 -19.99
CA ILE A 452 -7.00 -17.71 -20.60
C ILE A 452 -6.39 -18.13 -21.94
N GLY A 453 -5.80 -19.31 -22.00
CA GLY A 453 -5.19 -19.81 -23.23
C GLY A 453 -3.86 -20.53 -23.01
N ALA A 454 -3.50 -21.37 -23.98
CA ALA A 454 -2.32 -22.22 -23.88
C ALA A 454 -0.98 -21.46 -23.90
N ILE A 455 -0.96 -20.29 -24.56
CA ILE A 455 0.26 -19.47 -24.72
C ILE A 455 0.80 -19.03 -23.38
N VAL A 456 -0.08 -18.65 -22.46
CA VAL A 456 0.25 -18.08 -21.14
C VAL A 456 0.16 -19.08 -19.99
N SER A 457 -0.07 -20.36 -20.30
CA SER A 457 -0.04 -21.41 -19.28
C SER A 457 1.34 -21.46 -18.61
N PRO A 458 1.41 -21.48 -17.28
CA PRO A 458 2.68 -21.51 -16.56
C PRO A 458 3.57 -22.66 -17.02
N LYS A 459 4.84 -22.37 -17.28
CA LYS A 459 5.85 -23.40 -17.57
C LYS A 459 6.02 -24.32 -16.37
N ASP A 460 5.98 -23.72 -15.17
CA ASP A 460 6.14 -24.43 -13.91
C ASP A 460 5.19 -23.91 -12.84
N VAL A 461 4.78 -24.80 -11.91
CA VAL A 461 3.98 -24.48 -10.73
C VAL A 461 4.74 -24.98 -9.51
N ARG A 462 5.19 -24.08 -8.64
CA ARG A 462 5.91 -24.35 -7.42
C ARG A 462 5.00 -24.13 -6.22
N PHE A 463 4.86 -25.13 -5.38
CA PHE A 463 4.13 -25.01 -4.12
C PHE A 463 5.08 -24.55 -3.02
N VAL A 464 4.67 -23.51 -2.30
CA VAL A 464 5.47 -22.87 -1.26
C VAL A 464 4.64 -22.69 0.00
N PRO A 465 5.26 -22.75 1.20
CA PRO A 465 4.52 -22.56 2.44
C PRO A 465 3.98 -21.13 2.58
N ARG A 466 4.66 -20.15 2.00
CA ARG A 466 4.25 -18.73 1.95
C ARG A 466 4.93 -17.98 0.81
N LEU A 467 4.32 -16.88 0.39
CA LEU A 467 4.87 -15.97 -0.62
C LEU A 467 5.60 -14.80 0.04
N PRO A 468 6.79 -14.40 -0.45
CA PRO A 468 7.48 -13.22 0.05
C PRO A 468 6.68 -11.97 -0.31
N LYS A 469 6.40 -11.16 0.71
CA LYS A 469 5.67 -9.90 0.58
C LYS A 469 6.49 -8.76 1.15
N THR A 470 6.27 -7.57 0.62
CA THR A 470 6.69 -6.34 1.30
C THR A 470 5.82 -6.12 2.53
N LYS A 471 6.27 -5.28 3.46
CA LYS A 471 5.47 -4.87 4.63
C LYS A 471 4.12 -4.23 4.28
N GLY A 472 3.94 -3.79 3.04
CA GLY A 472 2.66 -3.31 2.50
C GLY A 472 1.83 -4.39 1.78
N GLY A 473 2.15 -5.68 1.92
CA GLY A 473 1.38 -6.80 1.37
C GLY A 473 1.67 -7.13 -0.10
N ARG A 474 2.57 -6.41 -0.78
CA ARG A 474 2.89 -6.65 -2.20
C ARG A 474 3.80 -7.85 -2.38
N TYR A 475 3.51 -8.73 -3.32
CA TYR A 475 4.38 -9.84 -3.67
C TYR A 475 5.73 -9.37 -4.20
N MET A 476 6.80 -9.95 -3.69
CA MET A 476 8.17 -9.65 -4.11
C MET A 476 8.58 -10.54 -5.29
N ARG A 477 7.98 -10.32 -6.45
CA ARG A 477 8.17 -11.15 -7.67
C ARG A 477 9.62 -11.26 -8.10
N ARG A 478 10.42 -10.20 -7.93
CA ARG A 478 11.87 -10.24 -8.22
C ARG A 478 12.61 -11.25 -7.36
N VAL A 479 12.19 -11.41 -6.10
CA VAL A 479 12.75 -12.42 -5.20
C VAL A 479 12.37 -13.82 -5.70
N LEU A 480 11.10 -14.03 -6.05
CA LEU A 480 10.62 -15.29 -6.62
C LEU A 480 11.34 -15.64 -7.92
N GLN A 481 11.52 -14.66 -8.82
CA GLN A 481 12.27 -14.83 -10.06
C GLN A 481 13.74 -15.19 -9.79
N ALA A 482 14.44 -14.43 -8.95
CA ALA A 482 15.84 -14.68 -8.63
C ALA A 482 16.06 -16.08 -8.07
N VAL A 483 15.14 -16.53 -7.23
CA VAL A 483 15.17 -17.88 -6.65
C VAL A 483 14.94 -18.96 -7.68
N TYR A 484 13.95 -18.80 -8.55
CA TYR A 484 13.69 -19.74 -9.63
C TYR A 484 14.90 -19.90 -10.56
N GLU A 485 15.58 -18.80 -10.86
CA GLU A 485 16.79 -18.76 -11.67
C GLU A 485 18.07 -19.19 -10.91
N GLY A 486 17.97 -19.52 -9.63
CA GLY A 486 19.12 -19.94 -8.80
C GLY A 486 20.04 -18.79 -8.39
N ARG A 487 19.61 -17.54 -8.55
CA ARG A 487 20.34 -16.32 -8.14
C ARG A 487 20.04 -15.96 -6.69
N ASN A 488 20.94 -15.27 -6.01
CA ASN A 488 20.64 -14.68 -4.72
C ASN A 488 19.80 -13.40 -4.93
N PRO A 489 18.70 -13.20 -4.18
CA PRO A 489 17.95 -11.96 -4.23
C PRO A 489 18.79 -10.78 -3.73
N GLU A 490 18.83 -9.70 -4.50
CA GLU A 490 19.73 -8.55 -4.24
C GLU A 490 19.24 -7.60 -3.15
N ASP A 491 18.03 -7.56 -2.73
CA ASP A 491 17.56 -6.68 -1.66
C ASP A 491 16.39 -7.29 -0.89
N MET A 492 16.66 -7.64 0.34
CA MET A 492 15.69 -8.21 1.27
C MET A 492 15.20 -7.21 2.32
N SER A 493 15.63 -5.94 2.26
CA SER A 493 15.35 -4.92 3.30
C SER A 493 13.86 -4.56 3.42
N ALA A 494 13.05 -4.86 2.40
CA ALA A 494 11.62 -4.57 2.36
C ALA A 494 10.72 -5.77 2.70
N VAL A 495 11.31 -6.91 3.12
CA VAL A 495 10.55 -8.12 3.48
C VAL A 495 9.65 -7.87 4.70
N GLU A 496 8.46 -8.44 4.68
CA GLU A 496 7.50 -8.37 5.80
C GLU A 496 8.08 -9.01 7.08
N GLU A 497 7.84 -8.37 8.24
CA GLU A 497 8.20 -8.98 9.53
C GLU A 497 7.36 -10.22 9.81
N GLY A 498 8.02 -11.31 10.13
CA GLY A 498 7.44 -12.65 10.28
C GLY A 498 7.98 -13.63 9.25
N ALA A 499 8.59 -13.11 8.16
CA ALA A 499 9.60 -13.80 7.39
C ALA A 499 10.91 -13.05 7.60
N SER A 500 11.77 -13.50 8.50
CA SER A 500 13.16 -13.02 8.53
C SER A 500 13.79 -13.26 7.16
N ALA A 501 14.78 -12.47 6.78
CA ALA A 501 15.54 -12.77 5.55
C ALA A 501 16.03 -14.24 5.54
N ASP A 502 16.25 -14.79 6.70
CA ASP A 502 16.66 -16.19 6.89
C ASP A 502 15.50 -17.17 6.67
N GLU A 503 14.28 -16.89 7.13
CA GLU A 503 13.10 -17.73 6.86
C GLU A 503 12.71 -17.73 5.39
N VAL A 504 12.88 -16.60 4.68
CA VAL A 504 12.72 -16.54 3.23
C VAL A 504 13.81 -17.36 2.55
N ARG A 505 15.06 -17.30 3.01
CA ARG A 505 16.16 -18.13 2.50
C ARG A 505 15.93 -19.62 2.81
N GLU A 506 15.43 -19.96 4.00
CA GLU A 506 15.09 -21.34 4.37
C GLU A 506 13.93 -21.88 3.53
N ALA A 507 12.85 -21.14 3.35
CA ALA A 507 11.76 -21.50 2.46
C ALA A 507 12.27 -21.73 1.02
N PHE A 508 13.28 -20.99 0.58
CA PHE A 508 13.92 -21.18 -0.71
C PHE A 508 14.87 -22.38 -0.77
N ALA A 509 15.59 -22.66 0.31
CA ALA A 509 16.41 -23.86 0.39
C ALA A 509 15.53 -25.13 0.37
N GLU A 510 14.35 -25.07 0.97
CA GLU A 510 13.34 -26.15 0.90
C GLU A 510 12.73 -26.28 -0.48
N MET A 511 12.43 -25.17 -1.16
CA MET A 511 11.93 -25.17 -2.55
C MET A 511 12.92 -25.80 -3.53
N LYS A 512 14.23 -25.61 -3.33
CA LYS A 512 15.27 -26.27 -4.15
C LYS A 512 15.33 -27.78 -3.97
N LYS A 513 14.79 -28.30 -2.86
CA LYS A 513 14.75 -29.74 -2.54
C LYS A 513 13.47 -30.44 -3.00
N MET A 514 12.44 -29.68 -3.40
CA MET A 514 11.20 -30.26 -3.92
C MET A 514 11.38 -30.66 -5.38
N PRO A 515 10.99 -31.89 -5.76
CA PRO A 515 11.01 -32.32 -7.14
C PRO A 515 10.09 -31.43 -7.98
N GLY A 516 10.58 -30.97 -9.14
CA GLY A 516 9.86 -30.11 -10.09
C GLY A 516 8.67 -30.79 -10.74
#